data_05be0e4d65b1ea2da502cb7e57610cd1
#
_entry.id   05be0e4d65b1ea2da502cb7e57610cd1
#
_cell.length_a   1.000
_cell.length_b   1.000
_cell.length_c   1.000
_cell.angle_alpha   90.00
_cell.angle_beta   90.00
_cell.angle_gamma   90.00
#
_symmetry.space_group_name_H-M   'P 1'
#
loop_
_entity.id
_entity.type
_entity.pdbx_description
1 polymer ?
#
loop_
_entity_poly.entity_id
_entity_poly.type
_entity_poly.pdbx_seq_one_letter_code
_entity_poly.pdbx_strand_id
1 'polypeptide(L)'
;MLLRLLLEGLGLGALLVLICALGIRKGAVGRVHLYHEDVQSRAIAQGLITKEQIRKNSLRFKRLCIPGYLAYVLVCVYALNGARGFLPGFWQLLVILSIMNVIDRLLIDDYWVGHTDAWIIPGTEDLRPYITAQDKRKKWCFGTLGMAVISAVLAGIMALILH
;
A
#
# COMPACT_ATOMS: atom_id res chain seq x y z
N MET A 1 -24.36 -8.19 -0.11
CA MET A 1 -23.44 -7.16 -0.65
C MET A 1 -22.30 -6.84 0.30
N LEU A 2 -22.54 -6.44 1.55
CA LEU A 2 -21.49 -6.06 2.49
C LEU A 2 -20.44 -7.15 2.73
N LEU A 3 -20.84 -8.39 2.98
CA LEU A 3 -19.92 -9.52 3.17
C LEU A 3 -18.98 -9.70 1.97
N ARG A 4 -19.51 -9.52 0.75
CA ARG A 4 -18.69 -9.62 -0.47
C ARG A 4 -17.63 -8.52 -0.53
N LEU A 5 -17.99 -7.27 -0.25
CA LEU A 5 -17.03 -6.15 -0.19
C LEU A 5 -15.96 -6.37 0.89
N LEU A 6 -16.34 -6.95 2.04
CA LEU A 6 -15.38 -7.33 3.08
C LEU A 6 -14.39 -8.37 2.55
N LEU A 7 -14.85 -9.42 1.90
CA LEU A 7 -13.99 -10.47 1.33
C LEU A 7 -13.08 -9.91 0.22
N GLU A 8 -13.59 -9.04 -0.63
CA GLU A 8 -12.82 -8.38 -1.69
C GLU A 8 -11.75 -7.44 -1.09
N GLY A 9 -12.09 -6.68 -0.05
CA GLY A 9 -11.13 -5.84 0.67
C GLY A 9 -10.06 -6.65 1.40
N LEU A 10 -10.43 -7.75 2.04
CA LEU A 10 -9.50 -8.70 2.67
C LEU A 10 -8.58 -9.34 1.61
N GLY A 11 -9.13 -9.71 0.45
CA GLY A 11 -8.35 -10.25 -0.68
C GLY A 11 -7.31 -9.25 -1.18
N LEU A 12 -7.68 -7.97 -1.33
CA LEU A 12 -6.75 -6.90 -1.70
C LEU A 12 -5.67 -6.70 -0.62
N GLY A 13 -6.05 -6.73 0.66
CA GLY A 13 -5.12 -6.67 1.78
C GLY A 13 -4.16 -7.86 1.82
N ALA A 14 -4.65 -9.06 1.58
CA ALA A 14 -3.82 -10.27 1.48
C ALA A 14 -2.82 -10.18 0.32
N LEU A 15 -3.23 -9.64 -0.82
CA LEU A 15 -2.35 -9.37 -1.95
C LEU A 15 -1.24 -8.39 -1.55
N LEU A 16 -1.56 -7.31 -0.83
CA LEU A 16 -0.58 -6.36 -0.31
C LEU A 16 0.43 -7.03 0.63
N VAL A 17 -0.05 -7.82 1.59
CA VAL A 17 0.80 -8.58 2.53
C VAL A 17 1.73 -9.53 1.77
N LEU A 18 1.21 -10.24 0.78
CA LEU A 18 1.99 -11.15 -0.06
C LEU A 18 3.11 -10.42 -0.83
N ILE A 19 2.80 -9.27 -1.42
CA ILE A 19 3.79 -8.43 -2.11
C ILE A 19 4.88 -7.96 -1.15
N CYS A 20 4.52 -7.56 0.07
CA CYS A 20 5.49 -7.19 1.10
C CYS A 20 6.34 -8.40 1.51
N ALA A 21 5.74 -9.56 1.76
CA ALA A 21 6.44 -10.78 2.14
C ALA A 21 7.45 -11.23 1.07
N LEU A 22 7.02 -11.26 -0.18
CA LEU A 22 7.92 -11.56 -1.31
C LEU A 22 9.03 -10.52 -1.45
N GLY A 23 8.71 -9.26 -1.14
CA GLY A 23 9.66 -8.16 -1.23
C GLY A 23 10.79 -8.20 -0.22
N ILE A 24 10.53 -8.70 0.99
CA ILE A 24 11.54 -8.80 2.06
C ILE A 24 12.16 -10.20 2.19
N ARG A 25 11.75 -11.16 1.36
CA ARG A 25 12.24 -12.55 1.43
C ARG A 25 13.78 -12.66 1.40
N LYS A 26 14.45 -11.71 0.73
CA LYS A 26 15.92 -11.63 0.64
C LYS A 26 16.50 -10.52 1.51
N GLY A 27 15.76 -10.08 2.53
CA GLY A 27 16.12 -8.97 3.41
C GLY A 27 15.47 -7.63 3.01
N ALA A 28 15.39 -6.71 3.98
CA ALA A 28 14.71 -5.43 3.83
C ALA A 28 15.45 -4.41 2.93
N VAL A 29 16.75 -4.62 2.64
CA VAL A 29 17.58 -3.70 1.83
C VAL A 29 16.97 -3.41 0.46
N GLY A 30 16.35 -4.40 -0.18
CA GLY A 30 15.65 -4.22 -1.45
C GLY A 30 14.42 -3.30 -1.38
N ARG A 31 13.91 -3.06 -0.17
CA ARG A 31 12.73 -2.21 0.11
C ARG A 31 13.09 -0.89 0.79
N VAL A 32 14.35 -0.53 0.87
CA VAL A 32 14.84 0.69 1.52
C VAL A 32 14.16 1.97 1.01
N HIS A 33 13.65 1.98 -0.20
CA HIS A 33 12.85 3.08 -0.77
C HIS A 33 11.53 3.37 -0.03
N LEU A 34 11.09 2.49 0.88
CA LEU A 34 9.90 2.68 1.71
C LEU A 34 10.21 3.37 3.05
N TYR A 35 11.50 3.53 3.37
CA TYR A 35 11.98 4.13 4.62
C TYR A 35 12.27 5.62 4.48
N HIS A 36 12.46 6.31 5.60
CA HIS A 36 12.87 7.70 5.64
C HIS A 36 14.26 7.92 5.03
N GLU A 37 14.56 9.16 4.68
CA GLU A 37 15.81 9.53 4.00
C GLU A 37 17.06 9.26 4.85
N ASP A 38 16.98 9.34 6.17
CA ASP A 38 18.07 9.02 7.10
C ASP A 38 18.48 7.55 7.01
N VAL A 39 17.50 6.64 6.99
CA VAL A 39 17.72 5.20 6.80
C VAL A 39 18.29 4.92 5.40
N GLN A 40 17.74 5.57 4.37
CA GLN A 40 18.24 5.42 3.00
C GLN A 40 19.70 5.89 2.89
N SER A 41 20.02 7.06 3.47
CA SER A 41 21.36 7.64 3.47
C SER A 41 22.35 6.76 4.23
N ARG A 42 21.95 6.20 5.36
CA ARG A 42 22.76 5.26 6.15
C ARG A 42 23.06 3.98 5.35
N ALA A 43 22.05 3.40 4.72
CA ALA A 43 22.20 2.19 3.90
C ALA A 43 23.14 2.43 2.69
N ILE A 44 23.11 3.63 2.09
CA ILE A 44 24.02 4.04 1.03
C ILE A 44 25.46 4.18 1.58
N ALA A 45 25.62 4.88 2.70
CA ALA A 45 26.93 5.11 3.32
C ALA A 45 27.64 3.80 3.71
N GLN A 46 26.87 2.78 4.08
CA GLN A 46 27.36 1.43 4.38
C GLN A 46 27.61 0.56 3.13
N GLY A 47 27.32 1.07 1.95
CA GLY A 47 27.53 0.32 0.69
C GLY A 47 26.51 -0.80 0.47
N LEU A 48 25.42 -0.87 1.24
CA LEU A 48 24.39 -1.92 1.10
C LEU A 48 23.58 -1.77 -0.18
N ILE A 49 23.37 -0.52 -0.63
CA ILE A 49 22.57 -0.19 -1.82
C ILE A 49 23.01 1.16 -2.39
N THR A 50 22.81 1.37 -3.69
CA THR A 50 23.08 2.66 -4.34
C THR A 50 21.79 3.48 -4.52
N LYS A 51 21.94 4.80 -4.63
CA LYS A 51 20.81 5.72 -4.89
C LYS A 51 20.05 5.35 -6.17
N GLU A 52 20.77 4.88 -7.19
CA GLU A 52 20.16 4.44 -8.45
C GLU A 52 19.35 3.16 -8.27
N GLN A 53 19.84 2.20 -7.50
CA GLN A 53 19.10 0.97 -7.15
C GLN A 53 17.83 1.28 -6.35
N ILE A 54 17.89 2.21 -5.39
CA ILE A 54 16.73 2.68 -4.63
C ILE A 54 15.66 3.22 -5.59
N ARG A 55 16.04 4.12 -6.50
CA ARG A 55 15.14 4.68 -7.52
C ARG A 55 14.54 3.61 -8.41
N LYS A 56 15.35 2.68 -8.91
CA LYS A 56 14.92 1.56 -9.76
C LYS A 56 13.92 0.65 -9.05
N ASN A 57 14.20 0.31 -7.78
CA ASN A 57 13.32 -0.51 -6.95
C ASN A 57 11.98 0.19 -6.67
N SER A 58 12.02 1.49 -6.36
CA SER A 58 10.81 2.32 -6.17
C SER A 58 9.94 2.37 -7.42
N LEU A 59 10.55 2.63 -8.59
CA LEU A 59 9.82 2.67 -9.85
C LEU A 59 9.22 1.31 -10.22
N ARG A 60 9.98 0.22 -10.04
CA ARG A 60 9.48 -1.14 -10.29
C ARG A 60 8.30 -1.47 -9.38
N PHE A 61 8.42 -1.15 -8.09
CA PHE A 61 7.36 -1.35 -7.11
C PHE A 61 6.08 -0.60 -7.53
N LYS A 62 6.19 0.71 -7.80
CA LYS A 62 5.06 1.53 -8.22
C LYS A 62 4.42 1.04 -9.51
N ARG A 63 5.22 0.68 -10.52
CA ARG A 63 4.72 0.20 -11.82
C ARG A 63 3.99 -1.14 -11.75
N LEU A 64 4.32 -1.99 -10.77
CA LEU A 64 3.65 -3.27 -10.59
C LEU A 64 2.44 -3.16 -9.65
N CYS A 65 2.62 -2.49 -8.51
CA CYS A 65 1.59 -2.47 -7.47
C CYS A 65 0.42 -1.56 -7.81
N ILE A 66 0.67 -0.36 -8.34
CA ILE A 66 -0.41 0.59 -8.60
C ILE A 66 -1.39 0.06 -9.65
N PRO A 67 -0.95 -0.36 -10.86
CA PRO A 67 -1.87 -0.93 -11.85
C PRO A 67 -2.53 -2.22 -11.38
N GLY A 68 -1.81 -3.07 -10.64
CA GLY A 68 -2.35 -4.31 -10.10
C GLY A 68 -3.49 -4.08 -9.11
N TYR A 69 -3.32 -3.14 -8.17
CA TYR A 69 -4.38 -2.78 -7.22
C TYR A 69 -5.58 -2.12 -7.92
N LEU A 70 -5.33 -1.22 -8.87
CA LEU A 70 -6.39 -0.60 -9.65
C LEU A 70 -7.17 -1.63 -10.46
N ALA A 71 -6.49 -2.53 -11.17
CA ALA A 71 -7.14 -3.60 -11.92
C ALA A 71 -8.00 -4.49 -11.02
N TYR A 72 -7.46 -4.88 -9.86
CA TYR A 72 -8.19 -5.69 -8.88
C TYR A 72 -9.50 -5.02 -8.46
N VAL A 73 -9.46 -3.77 -7.97
CA VAL A 73 -10.66 -3.10 -7.46
C VAL A 73 -11.67 -2.81 -8.55
N LEU A 74 -11.21 -2.44 -9.76
CA LEU A 74 -12.10 -2.18 -10.89
C LEU A 74 -12.80 -3.47 -11.35
N VAL A 75 -12.09 -4.60 -11.41
CA VAL A 75 -12.70 -5.90 -11.71
C VAL A 75 -13.73 -6.28 -10.63
N CYS A 76 -13.40 -6.17 -9.34
CA CYS A 76 -14.34 -6.47 -8.27
C CYS A 76 -15.60 -5.62 -8.39
N VAL A 77 -15.46 -4.30 -8.49
CA VAL A 77 -16.61 -3.38 -8.42
C VAL A 77 -17.45 -3.40 -9.70
N TYR A 78 -16.82 -3.38 -10.87
CA TYR A 78 -17.56 -3.18 -12.12
C TYR A 78 -17.83 -4.47 -12.89
N ALA A 79 -16.90 -5.43 -12.89
CA ALA A 79 -17.10 -6.70 -13.57
C ALA A 79 -17.84 -7.71 -12.69
N LEU A 80 -17.45 -7.89 -11.43
CA LEU A 80 -18.01 -8.91 -10.56
C LEU A 80 -19.27 -8.42 -9.81
N ASN A 81 -19.27 -7.18 -9.31
CA ASN A 81 -20.38 -6.62 -8.56
C ASN A 81 -21.41 -5.88 -9.45
N GLY A 82 -21.04 -5.61 -10.69
CA GLY A 82 -21.94 -4.99 -11.67
C GLY A 82 -22.33 -3.55 -11.31
N ALA A 83 -21.48 -2.81 -10.57
CA ALA A 83 -21.79 -1.43 -10.23
C ALA A 83 -21.99 -0.57 -11.49
N ARG A 84 -23.01 0.29 -11.46
CA ARG A 84 -23.32 1.25 -12.54
C ARG A 84 -23.54 2.62 -11.91
N GLY A 85 -23.02 3.66 -12.60
CA GLY A 85 -23.07 5.04 -12.13
C GLY A 85 -22.07 5.36 -11.02
N PHE A 86 -22.04 6.64 -10.66
CA PHE A 86 -21.03 7.17 -9.72
C PHE A 86 -21.18 6.61 -8.29
N LEU A 87 -22.36 6.75 -7.69
CA LEU A 87 -22.55 6.47 -6.25
C LEU A 87 -22.32 5.00 -5.88
N PRO A 88 -22.88 4.00 -6.62
CA PRO A 88 -22.60 2.60 -6.35
C PRO A 88 -21.11 2.24 -6.53
N GLY A 89 -20.44 2.79 -7.54
CA GLY A 89 -19.01 2.61 -7.77
C GLY A 89 -18.16 3.21 -6.64
N PHE A 90 -18.41 4.47 -6.30
CA PHE A 90 -17.70 5.20 -5.24
C PHE A 90 -17.75 4.46 -3.91
N TRP A 91 -18.94 4.05 -3.47
CA TRP A 91 -19.12 3.39 -2.17
C TRP A 91 -18.37 2.05 -2.11
N GLN A 92 -18.48 1.22 -3.14
CA GLN A 92 -17.83 -0.09 -3.17
C GLN A 92 -16.30 0.05 -3.22
N LEU A 93 -15.77 0.96 -4.05
CA LEU A 93 -14.35 1.27 -4.10
C LEU A 93 -13.84 1.75 -2.74
N LEU A 94 -14.57 2.69 -2.11
CA LEU A 94 -14.20 3.25 -0.82
C LEU A 94 -14.12 2.16 0.26
N VAL A 95 -15.08 1.24 0.33
CA VAL A 95 -15.06 0.15 1.31
C VAL A 95 -13.87 -0.78 1.08
N ILE A 96 -13.66 -1.26 -0.15
CA ILE A 96 -12.59 -2.20 -0.48
C ILE A 96 -11.21 -1.57 -0.19
N LEU A 97 -10.98 -0.34 -0.65
CA LEU A 97 -9.71 0.37 -0.44
C LEU A 97 -9.49 0.74 1.03
N SER A 98 -10.55 1.07 1.78
CA SER A 98 -10.44 1.36 3.21
C SER A 98 -10.05 0.12 4.02
N ILE A 99 -10.59 -1.05 3.68
CA ILE A 99 -10.20 -2.31 4.34
C ILE A 99 -8.72 -2.60 4.08
N MET A 100 -8.27 -2.48 2.83
CA MET A 100 -6.85 -2.63 2.51
C MET A 100 -5.98 -1.63 3.30
N ASN A 101 -6.40 -0.36 3.38
CA ASN A 101 -5.67 0.66 4.13
C ASN A 101 -5.58 0.33 5.63
N VAL A 102 -6.65 -0.20 6.23
CA VAL A 102 -6.64 -0.66 7.63
C VAL A 102 -5.64 -1.81 7.82
N ILE A 103 -5.65 -2.80 6.92
CA ILE A 103 -4.69 -3.92 6.95
C ILE A 103 -3.25 -3.41 6.84
N ASP A 104 -2.98 -2.48 5.93
CA ASP A 104 -1.67 -1.86 5.76
C ASP A 104 -1.21 -1.16 7.05
N ARG A 105 -2.09 -0.37 7.69
CA ARG A 105 -1.76 0.37 8.91
C ARG A 105 -1.55 -0.52 10.13
N LEU A 106 -2.46 -1.47 10.37
CA LEU A 106 -2.43 -2.30 11.57
C LEU A 106 -1.51 -3.51 11.44
N LEU A 107 -1.59 -4.24 10.32
CA LEU A 107 -0.83 -5.47 10.17
C LEU A 107 0.58 -5.21 9.65
N ILE A 108 0.77 -4.35 8.66
CA ILE A 108 2.08 -4.11 8.07
C ILE A 108 2.84 -3.05 8.85
N ASP A 109 2.32 -1.81 8.91
CA ASP A 109 3.04 -0.70 9.53
C ASP A 109 3.21 -0.86 11.05
N ASP A 110 2.14 -1.24 11.76
CA ASP A 110 2.18 -1.31 13.22
C ASP A 110 2.78 -2.62 13.71
N TYR A 111 2.20 -3.76 13.33
CA TYR A 111 2.65 -5.04 13.83
C TYR A 111 3.95 -5.50 13.14
N TRP A 112 3.97 -5.65 11.82
CA TRP A 112 5.09 -6.30 11.13
C TRP A 112 6.36 -5.44 11.11
N VAL A 113 6.25 -4.18 10.71
CA VAL A 113 7.40 -3.24 10.71
C VAL A 113 7.75 -2.82 12.13
N GLY A 114 6.77 -2.60 12.99
CA GLY A 114 6.98 -2.10 14.35
C GLY A 114 7.49 -3.13 15.33
N HIS A 115 7.08 -4.41 15.23
CA HIS A 115 7.32 -5.42 16.26
C HIS A 115 8.16 -6.62 15.79
N THR A 116 8.57 -6.68 14.53
CA THR A 116 9.42 -7.78 14.05
C THR A 116 10.74 -7.28 13.49
N ASP A 117 11.72 -8.18 13.43
CA ASP A 117 13.05 -7.87 12.88
C ASP A 117 13.16 -8.07 11.37
N ALA A 118 12.07 -8.54 10.74
CA ALA A 118 12.03 -8.81 9.30
C ALA A 118 12.31 -7.58 8.41
N TRP A 119 12.05 -6.39 8.95
CA TRP A 119 12.23 -5.11 8.26
C TRP A 119 13.48 -4.35 8.69
N ILE A 120 14.33 -4.93 9.55
CA ILE A 120 15.57 -4.28 9.94
C ILE A 120 16.55 -4.24 8.77
N ILE A 121 17.10 -3.05 8.53
CA ILE A 121 18.21 -2.85 7.61
C ILE A 121 19.48 -2.87 8.46
N PRO A 122 20.45 -3.75 8.17
CA PRO A 122 21.69 -3.85 8.94
C PRO A 122 22.37 -2.49 9.11
N GLY A 123 22.79 -2.17 10.36
CA GLY A 123 23.47 -0.91 10.71
C GLY A 123 22.56 0.33 10.77
N THR A 124 21.25 0.15 10.84
CA THR A 124 20.28 1.23 11.05
C THR A 124 19.38 0.97 12.26
N GLU A 125 19.76 0.06 13.12
CA GLU A 125 18.99 -0.37 14.31
C GLU A 125 18.75 0.80 15.28
N ASP A 126 19.68 1.74 15.37
CA ASP A 126 19.62 2.97 16.14
C ASP A 126 18.58 3.99 15.61
N LEU A 127 18.15 3.83 14.37
CA LEU A 127 17.13 4.68 13.74
C LEU A 127 15.69 4.16 13.95
N ARG A 128 15.50 3.11 14.74
CA ARG A 128 14.16 2.62 15.11
C ARG A 128 13.48 3.56 16.12
N PRO A 129 12.16 3.71 16.09
CA PRO A 129 11.22 3.05 15.18
C PRO A 129 11.22 3.68 13.78
N TYR A 130 11.23 2.86 12.73
CA TYR A 130 11.21 3.34 11.33
C TYR A 130 9.90 4.06 10.95
N ILE A 131 8.83 3.85 11.69
CA ILE A 131 7.55 4.54 11.55
C ILE A 131 7.24 5.18 12.90
N THR A 132 7.40 6.48 13.00
CA THR A 132 7.15 7.22 14.23
C THR A 132 5.63 7.37 14.50
N ALA A 133 5.26 7.73 15.74
CA ALA A 133 3.85 8.02 16.08
C ALA A 133 3.27 9.16 15.22
N GLN A 134 4.09 10.14 14.85
CA GLN A 134 3.70 11.23 13.97
C GLN A 134 3.44 10.73 12.55
N ASP A 135 4.28 9.81 12.04
CA ASP A 135 4.09 9.20 10.74
C ASP A 135 2.83 8.35 10.69
N LYS A 136 2.58 7.54 11.71
CA LYS A 136 1.33 6.78 11.85
C LYS A 136 0.12 7.69 11.75
N ARG A 137 0.10 8.80 12.50
CA ARG A 137 -1.00 9.77 12.46
C ARG A 137 -1.18 10.42 11.08
N LYS A 138 -0.08 10.87 10.45
CA LYS A 138 -0.12 11.41 9.07
C LYS A 138 -0.64 10.36 8.08
N LYS A 139 -0.12 9.15 8.14
CA LYS A 139 -0.55 8.05 7.27
C LYS A 139 -2.04 7.73 7.44
N TRP A 140 -2.59 7.77 8.67
CA TRP A 140 -4.02 7.59 8.91
C TRP A 140 -4.85 8.69 8.26
N CYS A 141 -4.51 9.96 8.50
CA CYS A 141 -5.23 11.09 7.91
C CYS A 141 -5.17 11.08 6.39
N PHE A 142 -3.95 11.03 5.81
CA PHE A 142 -3.77 11.07 4.36
C PHE A 142 -4.25 9.77 3.68
N GLY A 143 -4.11 8.62 4.33
CA GLY A 143 -4.62 7.36 3.80
C GLY A 143 -6.14 7.37 3.70
N THR A 144 -6.86 7.77 4.74
CA THR A 144 -8.32 7.84 4.74
C THR A 144 -8.86 8.82 3.71
N LEU A 145 -8.33 10.06 3.69
CA LEU A 145 -8.71 11.06 2.70
C LEU A 145 -8.31 10.64 1.29
N GLY A 146 -7.11 10.09 1.13
CA GLY A 146 -6.63 9.60 -0.16
C GLY A 146 -7.49 8.50 -0.75
N MET A 147 -7.95 7.54 0.08
CA MET A 147 -8.85 6.48 -0.39
C MET A 147 -10.20 7.05 -0.85
N ALA A 148 -10.74 8.06 -0.16
CA ALA A 148 -11.96 8.74 -0.58
C ALA A 148 -11.78 9.47 -1.92
N VAL A 149 -10.68 10.20 -2.09
CA VAL A 149 -10.37 10.91 -3.35
C VAL A 149 -10.15 9.93 -4.51
N ILE A 150 -9.36 8.88 -4.31
CA ILE A 150 -9.11 7.86 -5.34
C ILE A 150 -10.42 7.17 -5.73
N SER A 151 -11.27 6.82 -4.76
CA SER A 151 -12.57 6.21 -5.01
C SER A 151 -13.48 7.13 -5.82
N ALA A 152 -13.50 8.43 -5.50
CA ALA A 152 -14.31 9.41 -6.23
C ALA A 152 -13.83 9.60 -7.68
N VAL A 153 -12.51 9.70 -7.87
CA VAL A 153 -11.92 9.85 -9.22
C VAL A 153 -12.21 8.61 -10.08
N LEU A 154 -11.94 7.41 -9.55
CA LEU A 154 -12.18 6.17 -10.27
C LEU A 154 -13.68 5.97 -10.58
N ALA A 155 -14.56 6.22 -9.61
CA ALA A 155 -15.99 6.11 -9.82
C ALA A 155 -16.49 7.13 -10.86
N GLY A 156 -15.97 8.35 -10.85
CA GLY A 156 -16.28 9.36 -11.86
C GLY A 156 -15.88 8.93 -13.27
N ILE A 157 -14.65 8.47 -13.44
CA ILE A 157 -14.14 7.95 -14.72
C ILE A 157 -15.01 6.79 -15.21
N MET A 158 -15.26 5.81 -14.34
CA MET A 158 -16.04 4.62 -14.72
C MET A 158 -17.52 4.94 -15.00
N ALA A 159 -18.11 5.91 -14.31
CA ALA A 159 -19.45 6.37 -14.60
C ALA A 159 -19.57 6.99 -16.01
N LEU A 160 -18.53 7.66 -16.47
CA LEU A 160 -18.48 8.23 -17.84
C LEU A 160 -18.26 7.15 -18.92
N ILE A 161 -17.51 6.09 -18.61
CA ILE A 161 -17.19 5.02 -19.56
C ILE A 161 -18.34 4.02 -19.71
N LEU A 162 -19.05 3.73 -18.63
CA LEU A 162 -20.08 2.69 -18.57
C LEU A 162 -21.52 3.23 -18.68
N HIS A 163 -21.65 4.47 -19.13
CA HIS A 163 -22.93 5.13 -19.30
C HIS A 163 -23.74 4.57 -20.46
#